data_91d0339076ac4fb22a21525306b03901
#
_entry.id   91d0339076ac4fb22a21525306b03901
#
_cell.length_a   1.000
_cell.length_b   1.000
_cell.length_c   1.000
_cell.angle_alpha   90.00
_cell.angle_beta   90.00
_cell.angle_gamma   90.00
#
_symmetry.space_group_name_H-M   'P 1'
#
loop_
_entity.id
_entity.type
_entity.pdbx_description
1 polymer ?
#
loop_
_entity_poly.entity_id
_entity_poly.type
_entity_poly.pdbx_seq_one_letter_code
_entity_poly.pdbx_strand_id
1 'polypeptide(L)'
;MGRAKPIMIQGTMSNAGKSLLAAGLCRVLSQDGLRVTPFKSQNMALNSGVTADGLEMGRAQIMQAEACGIAPDVRMNPILLKPESDHRSQLIVAGKAQGAFAARDYFARKKALMPQILEAFDSLAEENDVIVIEGAGSPAEINLSENDIVNMGLARMVDAPVL
;
A
#
# COMPACT_ATOMS: atom_id res chain seq x y z
N MET A 1 3.42 -9.71 -22.58
CA MET A 1 2.29 -9.35 -21.70
C MET A 1 2.31 -7.84 -21.52
N GLY A 2 1.17 -7.15 -21.47
CA GLY A 2 1.14 -5.71 -21.17
C GLY A 2 1.37 -5.50 -19.66
N ARG A 3 1.82 -4.30 -19.26
CA ARG A 3 1.92 -3.88 -17.86
C ARG A 3 0.54 -3.84 -17.22
N ALA A 4 0.42 -4.21 -15.95
CA ALA A 4 -0.85 -4.16 -15.21
C ALA A 4 -1.52 -2.79 -15.28
N LYS A 5 -2.85 -2.78 -15.33
CA LYS A 5 -3.65 -1.55 -15.22
C LYS A 5 -3.91 -1.25 -13.74
N PRO A 6 -3.42 -0.12 -13.22
CA PRO A 6 -3.71 0.26 -11.85
C PRO A 6 -5.09 0.91 -11.73
N ILE A 7 -5.70 0.78 -10.56
CA ILE A 7 -6.86 1.57 -10.11
C ILE A 7 -6.69 1.89 -8.63
N MET A 8 -6.89 3.16 -8.23
CA MET A 8 -6.72 3.58 -6.85
C MET A 8 -8.05 3.91 -6.19
N ILE A 9 -8.26 3.35 -5.00
CA ILE A 9 -9.38 3.66 -4.12
C ILE A 9 -8.92 4.66 -3.07
N GLN A 10 -9.54 5.83 -3.06
CA GLN A 10 -9.33 6.84 -2.03
C GLN A 10 -10.61 7.05 -1.21
N GLY A 11 -10.52 7.76 -0.12
CA GLY A 11 -11.67 8.08 0.71
C GLY A 11 -11.46 9.41 1.41
N THR A 12 -12.54 10.07 1.76
CA THR A 12 -12.53 11.40 2.38
C THR A 12 -12.03 11.41 3.83
N MET A 13 -11.89 10.21 4.45
CA MET A 13 -11.42 10.08 5.83
C MET A 13 -10.83 8.68 6.09
N SER A 14 -10.12 8.53 7.21
CA SER A 14 -9.77 7.23 7.74
C SER A 14 -11.04 6.45 8.11
N ASN A 15 -10.98 5.13 8.01
CA ASN A 15 -12.10 4.21 8.31
C ASN A 15 -13.35 4.39 7.41
N ALA A 16 -13.22 5.05 6.24
CA ALA A 16 -14.29 5.20 5.25
C ALA A 16 -14.63 3.89 4.48
N GLY A 17 -14.02 2.76 4.84
CA GLY A 17 -14.26 1.47 4.19
C GLY A 17 -13.35 1.16 3.00
N LYS A 18 -12.32 1.96 2.74
CA LYS A 18 -11.38 1.75 1.61
C LYS A 18 -10.84 0.32 1.53
N SER A 19 -10.37 -0.22 2.65
CA SER A 19 -9.77 -1.56 2.68
C SER A 19 -10.76 -2.66 2.30
N LEU A 20 -12.02 -2.53 2.73
CA LEU A 20 -13.08 -3.47 2.38
C LEU A 20 -13.47 -3.35 0.90
N LEU A 21 -13.59 -2.12 0.40
CA LEU A 21 -13.89 -1.88 -1.02
C LEU A 21 -12.76 -2.40 -1.92
N ALA A 22 -11.50 -2.18 -1.53
CA ALA A 22 -10.35 -2.73 -2.24
C ALA A 22 -10.37 -4.26 -2.27
N ALA A 23 -10.66 -4.92 -1.13
CA ALA A 23 -10.81 -6.37 -1.06
C ALA A 23 -11.95 -6.88 -1.94
N GLY A 24 -13.10 -6.20 -1.93
CA GLY A 24 -14.24 -6.54 -2.78
C GLY A 24 -13.92 -6.42 -4.27
N LEU A 25 -13.26 -5.34 -4.68
CA LEU A 25 -12.82 -5.15 -6.07
C LEU A 25 -11.78 -6.20 -6.48
N CYS A 26 -10.80 -6.49 -5.63
CA CYS A 26 -9.84 -7.58 -5.82
C CYS A 26 -10.58 -8.91 -6.09
N ARG A 27 -11.56 -9.22 -5.24
CA ARG A 27 -12.33 -10.47 -5.36
C ARG A 27 -13.10 -10.55 -6.67
N VAL A 28 -13.84 -9.49 -7.03
CA VAL A 28 -14.66 -9.46 -8.26
C VAL A 28 -13.78 -9.64 -9.50
N LEU A 29 -12.71 -8.84 -9.62
CA LEU A 29 -11.81 -8.92 -10.77
C LEU A 29 -11.10 -10.27 -10.88
N SER A 30 -10.73 -10.89 -9.73
CA SER A 30 -10.17 -12.25 -9.74
C SER A 30 -11.19 -13.30 -10.17
N GLN A 31 -12.47 -13.17 -9.79
CA GLN A 31 -13.55 -14.05 -10.25
C GLN A 31 -13.82 -13.91 -11.74
N ASP A 32 -13.58 -12.74 -12.32
CA ASP A 32 -13.62 -12.49 -13.77
C ASP A 32 -12.42 -13.07 -14.54
N GLY A 33 -11.51 -13.75 -13.83
CA GLY A 33 -10.36 -14.46 -14.42
C GLY A 33 -9.12 -13.59 -14.63
N LEU A 34 -9.09 -12.37 -14.09
CA LEU A 34 -7.90 -11.51 -14.13
C LEU A 34 -6.90 -11.88 -13.02
N ARG A 35 -5.61 -11.73 -13.32
CA ARG A 35 -4.55 -11.78 -12.29
C ARG A 35 -4.54 -10.43 -11.58
N VAL A 36 -4.97 -10.43 -10.34
CA VAL A 36 -5.15 -9.21 -9.54
C VAL A 36 -4.27 -9.25 -8.31
N THR A 37 -3.63 -8.13 -8.00
CA THR A 37 -2.89 -7.94 -6.75
C THR A 37 -3.31 -6.65 -6.07
N PRO A 38 -3.44 -6.64 -4.73
CA PRO A 38 -3.61 -5.40 -3.97
C PRO A 38 -2.27 -4.65 -3.86
N PHE A 39 -2.35 -3.35 -3.62
CA PHE A 39 -1.18 -2.54 -3.31
C PHE A 39 -1.54 -1.39 -2.35
N LYS A 40 -0.70 -1.18 -1.35
CA LYS A 40 -0.74 0.00 -0.50
C LYS A 40 0.69 0.42 -0.19
N SER A 41 1.13 1.51 -0.78
CA SER A 41 2.52 1.97 -0.68
C SER A 41 2.99 2.11 0.76
N GLN A 42 2.15 2.70 1.62
CA GLN A 42 2.42 2.87 3.04
C GLN A 42 1.16 2.55 3.86
N ASN A 43 1.28 1.69 4.85
CA ASN A 43 0.25 1.49 5.85
C ASN A 43 0.72 2.00 7.23
N MET A 44 -0.21 2.55 8.00
CA MET A 44 0.02 2.89 9.42
C MET A 44 -0.96 2.05 10.24
N ALA A 45 -0.46 0.99 10.88
CA ALA A 45 -1.30 0.06 11.61
C ALA A 45 -0.50 -0.69 12.68
N LEU A 46 -1.12 -0.95 13.82
CA LEU A 46 -0.60 -1.87 14.83
C LEU A 46 -0.79 -3.33 14.41
N ASN A 47 -1.88 -3.62 13.68
CA ASN A 47 -2.19 -4.96 13.21
C ASN A 47 -1.37 -5.28 11.96
N SER A 48 -0.47 -6.21 12.10
CA SER A 48 0.36 -6.77 11.03
C SER A 48 0.24 -8.30 10.99
N GLY A 49 0.80 -8.89 9.98
CA GLY A 49 1.01 -10.31 9.86
C GLY A 49 2.30 -10.56 9.09
N VAL A 50 2.64 -11.81 8.91
CA VAL A 50 3.86 -12.22 8.22
C VAL A 50 3.52 -13.03 6.98
N THR A 51 4.32 -12.87 5.95
CA THR A 51 4.29 -13.69 4.73
C THR A 51 4.90 -15.07 5.02
N ALA A 52 4.80 -15.99 4.08
CA ALA A 52 5.35 -17.34 4.23
C ALA A 52 6.87 -17.36 4.44
N ASP A 53 7.58 -16.36 3.94
CA ASP A 53 9.02 -16.15 4.10
C ASP A 53 9.39 -15.29 5.33
N GLY A 54 8.42 -15.02 6.22
CA GLY A 54 8.65 -14.36 7.51
C GLY A 54 8.76 -12.84 7.43
N LEU A 55 8.36 -12.21 6.32
CA LEU A 55 8.39 -10.75 6.14
C LEU A 55 7.10 -10.12 6.64
N GLU A 56 7.20 -8.98 7.34
CA GLU A 56 6.06 -8.33 7.98
C GLU A 56 5.35 -7.36 7.03
N MET A 57 4.00 -7.42 7.01
CA MET A 57 3.17 -6.50 6.23
C MET A 57 1.84 -6.19 6.94
N GLY A 58 1.12 -5.18 6.46
CA GLY A 58 -0.16 -4.78 7.02
C GLY A 58 -1.25 -5.85 6.87
N ARG A 59 -2.02 -6.10 7.94
CA ARG A 59 -3.08 -7.12 7.96
C ARG A 59 -4.16 -6.87 6.90
N ALA A 60 -4.46 -5.62 6.58
CA ALA A 60 -5.44 -5.30 5.56
C ALA A 60 -5.01 -5.79 4.16
N GLN A 61 -3.74 -5.69 3.83
CA GLN A 61 -3.22 -6.16 2.53
C GLN A 61 -3.13 -7.68 2.48
N ILE A 62 -2.92 -8.36 3.61
CA ILE A 62 -3.06 -9.83 3.70
C ILE A 62 -4.49 -10.24 3.34
N MET A 63 -5.49 -9.63 3.96
CA MET A 63 -6.91 -9.88 3.66
C MET A 63 -7.24 -9.62 2.18
N GLN A 64 -6.68 -8.57 1.59
CA GLN A 64 -6.88 -8.24 0.18
C GLN A 64 -6.22 -9.27 -0.75
N ALA A 65 -5.03 -9.79 -0.41
CA ALA A 65 -4.39 -10.89 -1.13
C ALA A 65 -5.22 -12.18 -1.04
N GLU A 66 -5.74 -12.51 0.15
CA GLU A 66 -6.66 -13.63 0.36
C GLU A 66 -7.94 -13.47 -0.49
N ALA A 67 -8.47 -12.25 -0.62
CA ALA A 67 -9.61 -11.96 -1.49
C ALA A 67 -9.30 -12.20 -2.98
N CYS A 68 -8.07 -11.91 -3.43
CA CYS A 68 -7.58 -12.27 -4.77
C CYS A 68 -7.36 -13.79 -4.94
N GLY A 69 -7.31 -14.57 -3.85
CA GLY A 69 -6.95 -15.99 -3.89
C GLY A 69 -5.44 -16.23 -4.10
N ILE A 70 -4.60 -15.26 -3.73
CA ILE A 70 -3.13 -15.34 -3.87
C ILE A 70 -2.45 -15.27 -2.50
N ALA A 71 -1.22 -15.77 -2.43
CA ALA A 71 -0.41 -15.65 -1.22
C ALA A 71 -0.04 -14.17 -0.95
N PRO A 72 -0.06 -13.73 0.33
CA PRO A 72 0.46 -12.43 0.69
C PRO A 72 1.93 -12.27 0.33
N ASP A 73 2.27 -11.13 -0.28
CA ASP A 73 3.61 -10.76 -0.68
C ASP A 73 3.94 -9.37 -0.13
N VAL A 74 5.09 -9.22 0.46
CA VAL A 74 5.51 -7.97 1.10
C VAL A 74 5.55 -6.77 0.13
N ARG A 75 5.72 -7.02 -1.18
CA ARG A 75 5.64 -6.00 -2.23
C ARG A 75 4.28 -5.30 -2.28
N MET A 76 3.21 -5.97 -1.80
CA MET A 76 1.86 -5.39 -1.72
C MET A 76 1.75 -4.28 -0.68
N ASN A 77 2.67 -4.26 0.31
CA ASN A 77 2.75 -3.20 1.33
C ASN A 77 4.23 -2.94 1.70
N PRO A 78 4.98 -2.25 0.83
CA PRO A 78 6.43 -2.09 1.00
C PRO A 78 6.82 -1.27 2.23
N ILE A 79 5.94 -0.35 2.70
CA ILE A 79 6.20 0.48 3.87
C ILE A 79 5.11 0.28 4.90
N LEU A 80 5.50 -0.13 6.11
CA LEU A 80 4.60 -0.24 7.25
C LEU A 80 5.15 0.58 8.42
N LEU A 81 4.29 1.42 9.00
CA LEU A 81 4.56 2.17 10.21
C LEU A 81 3.73 1.59 11.35
N LYS A 82 4.38 1.21 12.43
CA LYS A 82 3.74 0.75 13.67
C LYS A 82 3.92 1.81 14.75
N PRO A 83 2.87 2.55 15.13
CA PRO A 83 2.94 3.51 16.22
C PRO A 83 3.38 2.83 17.51
N GLU A 84 4.42 3.35 18.17
CA GLU A 84 4.90 2.89 19.47
C GLU A 84 4.51 3.86 20.60
N SER A 85 4.38 5.15 20.26
CA SER A 85 3.93 6.23 21.13
C SER A 85 3.39 7.39 20.32
N ASP A 86 2.91 8.44 20.99
CA ASP A 86 2.36 9.64 20.34
C ASP A 86 3.33 10.32 19.36
N HIS A 87 4.62 10.07 19.48
CA HIS A 87 5.65 10.76 18.70
C HIS A 87 6.61 9.83 17.97
N ARG A 88 6.48 8.50 18.11
CA ARG A 88 7.41 7.53 17.51
C ARG A 88 6.66 6.39 16.85
N SER A 89 7.20 5.97 15.70
CA SER A 89 6.73 4.77 15.00
C SER A 89 7.91 3.90 14.60
N GLN A 90 7.75 2.59 14.70
CA GLN A 90 8.66 1.63 14.10
C GLN A 90 8.43 1.65 12.57
N LEU A 91 9.50 1.86 11.83
CA LEU A 91 9.50 1.78 10.37
C LEU A 91 9.89 0.37 9.93
N ILE A 92 9.04 -0.23 9.11
CA ILE A 92 9.28 -1.51 8.44
C ILE A 92 9.32 -1.24 6.94
N VAL A 93 10.40 -1.65 6.28
CA VAL A 93 10.61 -1.50 4.83
C VAL A 93 10.83 -2.88 4.24
N ALA A 94 10.07 -3.21 3.20
CA ALA A 94 10.09 -4.52 2.56
C ALA A 94 10.05 -5.68 3.59
N GLY A 95 9.18 -5.55 4.58
CA GLY A 95 8.96 -6.53 5.65
C GLY A 95 10.02 -6.59 6.74
N LYS A 96 11.05 -5.73 6.71
CA LYS A 96 12.15 -5.74 7.68
C LYS A 96 12.18 -4.47 8.51
N ALA A 97 12.26 -4.61 9.84
CA ALA A 97 12.34 -3.48 10.75
C ALA A 97 13.62 -2.66 10.54
N GLN A 98 13.48 -1.35 10.40
CA GLN A 98 14.57 -0.39 10.22
C GLN A 98 14.86 0.42 11.52
N GLY A 99 14.05 0.20 12.55
CA GLY A 99 14.13 0.94 13.81
C GLY A 99 12.95 1.88 14.04
N ALA A 100 12.96 2.59 15.17
CA ALA A 100 11.92 3.52 15.57
C ALA A 100 12.35 4.96 15.30
N PHE A 101 11.50 5.73 14.64
CA PHE A 101 11.74 7.10 14.23
C PHE A 101 10.68 8.05 14.80
N ALA A 102 11.09 9.28 15.11
CA ALA A 102 10.14 10.35 15.39
C ALA A 102 9.39 10.72 14.09
N ALA A 103 8.13 11.18 14.21
CA ALA A 103 7.32 11.55 13.06
C ALA A 103 8.03 12.54 12.12
N ARG A 104 8.70 13.56 12.70
CA ARG A 104 9.45 14.56 11.92
C ARG A 104 10.58 13.94 11.09
N ASP A 105 11.31 12.97 11.64
CA ASP A 105 12.44 12.33 10.98
C ASP A 105 11.96 11.39 9.87
N TYR A 106 10.80 10.78 10.07
CA TYR A 106 10.14 9.98 9.05
C TYR A 106 9.71 10.85 7.84
N PHE A 107 9.11 12.02 8.07
CA PHE A 107 8.73 12.93 6.99
C PHE A 107 9.92 13.32 6.10
N ALA A 108 11.08 13.58 6.70
CA ALA A 108 12.30 13.87 5.93
C ALA A 108 12.76 12.67 5.07
N ARG A 109 12.47 11.44 5.49
CA ARG A 109 12.85 10.20 4.79
C ARG A 109 11.85 9.75 3.73
N LYS A 110 10.63 10.25 3.73
CA LYS A 110 9.56 9.81 2.80
C LYS A 110 10.00 9.78 1.34
N LYS A 111 10.68 10.83 0.87
CA LYS A 111 11.19 10.89 -0.52
C LYS A 111 12.20 9.78 -0.82
N ALA A 112 13.04 9.42 0.14
CA ALA A 112 14.03 8.37 -0.01
C ALA A 112 13.42 6.96 -0.10
N LEU A 113 12.16 6.79 0.34
CA LEU A 113 11.43 5.52 0.24
C LEU A 113 10.73 5.33 -1.11
N MET A 114 10.59 6.39 -1.92
CA MET A 114 9.88 6.32 -3.19
C MET A 114 10.46 5.29 -4.17
N PRO A 115 11.79 5.18 -4.36
CA PRO A 115 12.35 4.16 -5.25
C PRO A 115 11.92 2.74 -4.88
N GLN A 116 11.92 2.39 -3.59
CA GLN A 116 11.51 1.07 -3.11
C GLN A 116 10.01 0.82 -3.31
N ILE A 117 9.18 1.87 -3.17
CA ILE A 117 7.74 1.79 -3.43
C ILE A 117 7.49 1.51 -4.91
N LEU A 118 8.17 2.23 -5.81
CA LEU A 118 8.01 2.07 -7.25
C LEU A 118 8.58 0.74 -7.74
N GLU A 119 9.71 0.29 -7.22
CA GLU A 119 10.29 -1.02 -7.52
C GLU A 119 9.30 -2.15 -7.15
N ALA A 120 8.72 -2.10 -5.95
CA ALA A 120 7.72 -3.08 -5.54
C ALA A 120 6.47 -3.04 -6.45
N PHE A 121 5.99 -1.84 -6.78
CA PHE A 121 4.85 -1.66 -7.67
C PHE A 121 5.14 -2.19 -9.08
N ASP A 122 6.27 -1.82 -9.67
CA ASP A 122 6.65 -2.21 -11.02
C ASP A 122 6.83 -3.73 -11.14
N SER A 123 7.47 -4.34 -10.15
CA SER A 123 7.61 -5.81 -10.08
C SER A 123 6.24 -6.52 -10.05
N LEU A 124 5.28 -6.04 -9.25
CA LEU A 124 3.91 -6.57 -9.25
C LEU A 124 3.19 -6.31 -10.58
N ALA A 125 3.45 -5.16 -11.23
CA ALA A 125 2.82 -4.80 -12.49
C ALA A 125 3.24 -5.70 -13.67
N GLU A 126 4.42 -6.29 -13.61
CA GLU A 126 4.90 -7.24 -14.60
C GLU A 126 4.20 -8.61 -14.50
N GLU A 127 3.75 -8.97 -13.29
CA GLU A 127 3.21 -10.30 -12.98
C GLU A 127 1.67 -10.36 -13.09
N ASN A 128 0.98 -9.21 -13.05
CA ASN A 128 -0.48 -9.10 -12.92
C ASN A 128 -1.13 -8.36 -14.10
N ASP A 129 -2.44 -8.46 -14.19
CA ASP A 129 -3.26 -7.74 -15.16
C ASP A 129 -3.83 -6.45 -14.56
N VAL A 130 -4.12 -6.46 -13.25
CA VAL A 130 -4.67 -5.32 -12.51
C VAL A 130 -4.00 -5.18 -11.15
N ILE A 131 -3.70 -3.92 -10.76
CA ILE A 131 -3.29 -3.57 -9.40
C ILE A 131 -4.36 -2.69 -8.77
N VAL A 132 -4.96 -3.18 -7.68
CA VAL A 132 -5.91 -2.41 -6.87
C VAL A 132 -5.16 -1.70 -5.76
N ILE A 133 -5.04 -0.38 -5.87
CA ILE A 133 -4.29 0.44 -4.92
C ILE A 133 -5.24 0.99 -3.86
N GLU A 134 -4.88 0.84 -2.59
CA GLU A 134 -5.58 1.50 -1.48
C GLU A 134 -4.82 2.76 -1.05
N GLY A 135 -5.47 3.92 -1.10
CA GLY A 135 -4.96 5.16 -0.53
C GLY A 135 -5.01 5.17 1.00
N ALA A 136 -4.39 6.15 1.63
CA ALA A 136 -4.33 6.30 3.08
C ALA A 136 -4.88 7.65 3.55
N GLY A 137 -5.68 7.65 4.62
CA GLY A 137 -6.29 8.87 5.16
C GLY A 137 -7.22 9.56 4.16
N SER A 138 -7.09 10.88 4.04
CA SER A 138 -7.83 11.72 3.10
C SER A 138 -6.89 12.39 2.09
N PRO A 139 -7.23 12.42 0.79
CA PRO A 139 -6.48 13.20 -0.21
C PRO A 139 -6.66 14.72 -0.06
N ALA A 140 -7.64 15.17 0.74
CA ALA A 140 -7.94 16.58 0.97
C ALA A 140 -6.97 17.29 1.94
N GLU A 141 -6.05 16.56 2.55
CA GLU A 141 -5.01 17.14 3.42
C GLU A 141 -3.93 17.82 2.56
N ILE A 142 -4.20 19.06 2.14
CA ILE A 142 -3.41 19.87 1.19
C ILE A 142 -1.94 20.03 1.65
N ASN A 143 -1.70 20.05 2.95
CA ASN A 143 -0.36 20.24 3.53
C ASN A 143 0.60 19.06 3.32
N LEU A 144 0.12 17.93 2.78
CA LEU A 144 0.91 16.72 2.54
C LEU A 144 1.21 16.48 1.05
N SER A 145 0.73 17.37 0.15
CA SER A 145 0.74 17.12 -1.31
C SER A 145 2.13 17.00 -1.95
N GLU A 146 3.13 17.78 -1.49
CA GLU A 146 4.47 17.78 -2.10
C GLU A 146 5.28 16.50 -1.87
N ASN A 147 4.93 15.72 -0.82
CA ASN A 147 5.60 14.48 -0.45
C ASN A 147 4.60 13.32 -0.32
N ASP A 148 3.54 13.38 -1.10
CA ASP A 148 2.47 12.37 -1.05
C ASP A 148 2.92 11.10 -1.76
N ILE A 149 3.22 10.08 -0.97
CA ILE A 149 3.59 8.73 -1.45
C ILE A 149 2.43 7.73 -1.36
N VAL A 150 1.22 8.18 -0.97
CA VAL A 150 0.11 7.28 -0.62
C VAL A 150 -1.19 7.53 -1.38
N ASN A 151 -1.44 8.77 -1.82
CA ASN A 151 -2.69 9.17 -2.49
C ASN A 151 -2.41 9.72 -3.90
N MET A 152 -2.75 10.98 -4.17
CA MET A 152 -2.64 11.58 -5.50
C MET A 152 -1.19 11.65 -6.03
N GLY A 153 -0.20 11.75 -5.14
CA GLY A 153 1.22 11.69 -5.53
C GLY A 153 1.56 10.33 -6.15
N LEU A 154 1.21 9.24 -5.47
CA LEU A 154 1.40 7.90 -6.01
C LEU A 154 0.54 7.67 -7.27
N ALA A 155 -0.75 8.07 -7.25
CA ALA A 155 -1.65 7.88 -8.38
C ALA A 155 -1.07 8.46 -9.68
N ARG A 156 -0.50 9.68 -9.60
CA ARG A 156 0.15 10.33 -10.75
C ARG A 156 1.41 9.60 -11.23
N MET A 157 2.22 9.07 -10.31
CA MET A 157 3.47 8.38 -10.66
C MET A 157 3.22 7.06 -11.39
N VAL A 158 2.14 6.38 -11.05
CA VAL A 158 1.80 5.07 -11.64
C VAL A 158 0.66 5.15 -12.65
N ASP A 159 0.21 6.37 -13.01
CA ASP A 159 -0.89 6.65 -13.93
C ASP A 159 -2.19 5.91 -13.56
N ALA A 160 -2.53 5.93 -12.27
CA ALA A 160 -3.71 5.25 -11.75
C ALA A 160 -4.94 6.17 -11.79
N PRO A 161 -6.04 5.78 -12.44
CA PRO A 161 -7.33 6.41 -12.21
C PRO A 161 -7.76 6.23 -10.75
N VAL A 162 -8.47 7.23 -10.23
CA VAL A 162 -8.88 7.30 -8.82
C VAL A 162 -10.40 7.20 -8.71
N LEU A 163 -10.84 6.33 -7.81
CA LEU A 163 -12.22 6.11 -7.43
C LEU A 163 -12.45 6.63 -5.99
#